data_62fd8d9bdc1dd769ba1307b375b2c6cb
#
_entry.id   62fd8d9bdc1dd769ba1307b375b2c6cb
#
_cell.length_a   1.000
_cell.length_b   1.000
_cell.length_c   1.000
_cell.angle_alpha   90.00
_cell.angle_beta   90.00
_cell.angle_gamma   90.00
#
_symmetry.space_group_name_H-M   'P 1'
#
loop_
_entity.id
_entity.type
_entity.pdbx_description
1 polymer ?
#
loop_
_entity_poly.entity_id
_entity_poly.type
_entity_poly.pdbx_seq_one_letter_code
_entity_poly.pdbx_strand_id
1 'polypeptide(L)'
;MGITILFLLSSCRKNEKAKTAELCRELENSVMLSPAFDSLVKESMGLPNFFRSKVLLVAGRCYSTKVEQMQQARIYLREAYRIAPRDVKNLVALELTRLYGSLILRDSCVEEAIRFISRVPSKVVFTREEEAKFYYLGACFFKSIDIDRAFKAVDQALSLYRGLSDTEGEIEAYRLKATLYGVLQEYEEQYACYEEAYRLLRRSRFRDKVKPFYEQMAASLKKLGRHEEALLWYEEVLKELPDSSRLGRYGIQVAEAYSGLGYHEKAREILRGGLVNEKRGGMRNVLLTRVAESFIQEGLRDSALIALKSAIDFYEIYARENQLKVPGVMFMNYLRYGRCLWEMGEKDEAVAYLEGISYKKAESPESQLAQARVLELLSEYHEDMENRQAFCDVLHRRDSVLELYDSFYDNGRYRQVLKKYKNQKFLREIEEMNRKQESANWWLVLALLVTVGLIVSALIYTWVSWGKEREYNKRK
;
A
#
# COMPACT_ATOMS: atom_id res chain seq x y z
N MET A 1 -58.87 -8.81 29.40
CA MET A 1 -58.10 -9.56 28.41
C MET A 1 -56.90 -8.78 27.86
N GLY A 2 -56.93 -7.48 27.55
CA GLY A 2 -55.79 -6.74 26.96
C GLY A 2 -54.56 -6.63 27.87
N ILE A 3 -54.70 -6.48 29.18
CA ILE A 3 -53.58 -6.31 30.12
C ILE A 3 -52.82 -7.63 30.34
N THR A 4 -53.52 -8.76 30.35
CA THR A 4 -52.90 -10.10 30.48
C THR A 4 -52.07 -10.50 29.24
N ILE A 5 -52.53 -10.09 28.05
CA ILE A 5 -51.79 -10.32 26.81
C ILE A 5 -50.50 -9.47 26.75
N LEU A 6 -50.58 -8.20 27.21
CA LEU A 6 -49.38 -7.33 27.30
C LEU A 6 -48.36 -7.85 28.33
N PHE A 7 -48.79 -8.42 29.45
CA PHE A 7 -47.93 -9.02 30.47
C PHE A 7 -47.28 -10.32 29.95
N LEU A 8 -48.03 -11.16 29.27
CA LEU A 8 -47.47 -12.38 28.62
C LEU A 8 -46.50 -12.03 27.51
N LEU A 9 -46.77 -11.06 26.66
CA LEU A 9 -45.85 -10.58 25.61
C LEU A 9 -44.59 -9.94 26.20
N SER A 10 -44.69 -9.22 27.33
CA SER A 10 -43.51 -8.65 28.01
C SER A 10 -42.66 -9.69 28.70
N SER A 11 -43.26 -10.73 29.28
CA SER A 11 -42.56 -11.86 29.90
C SER A 11 -41.89 -12.77 28.85
N CYS A 12 -42.57 -13.07 27.74
CA CYS A 12 -41.97 -13.78 26.61
C CYS A 12 -40.75 -13.02 26.02
N ARG A 13 -40.87 -11.69 25.81
CA ARG A 13 -39.76 -10.86 25.35
C ARG A 13 -38.57 -10.85 26.34
N LYS A 14 -38.82 -10.85 27.66
CA LYS A 14 -37.78 -10.93 28.68
C LYS A 14 -37.03 -12.28 28.59
N ASN A 15 -37.76 -13.36 28.45
CA ASN A 15 -37.18 -14.72 28.33
C ASN A 15 -36.33 -14.87 27.04
N GLU A 16 -36.86 -14.41 25.89
CA GLU A 16 -36.16 -14.41 24.62
C GLU A 16 -34.89 -13.51 24.65
N LYS A 17 -34.97 -12.36 25.33
CA LYS A 17 -33.82 -11.47 25.54
C LYS A 17 -32.73 -12.13 26.40
N ALA A 18 -33.13 -12.80 27.49
CA ALA A 18 -32.23 -13.53 28.36
C ALA A 18 -31.55 -14.69 27.60
N LYS A 19 -32.33 -15.51 26.91
CA LYS A 19 -31.83 -16.61 26.08
C LYS A 19 -30.91 -16.13 24.98
N THR A 20 -31.18 -15.00 24.32
CA THR A 20 -30.30 -14.40 23.31
C THR A 20 -28.97 -13.96 23.91
N ALA A 21 -28.98 -13.32 25.08
CA ALA A 21 -27.79 -12.87 25.77
C ALA A 21 -26.91 -14.05 26.21
N GLU A 22 -27.55 -15.14 26.67
CA GLU A 22 -26.86 -16.38 27.03
C GLU A 22 -26.20 -17.03 25.80
N LEU A 23 -26.93 -17.27 24.72
CA LEU A 23 -26.40 -17.81 23.46
C LEU A 23 -25.26 -16.96 22.90
N CYS A 24 -25.37 -15.64 22.92
CA CYS A 24 -24.27 -14.76 22.47
C CYS A 24 -23.01 -14.92 23.34
N ARG A 25 -23.17 -15.00 24.66
CA ARG A 25 -22.05 -15.18 25.60
C ARG A 25 -21.42 -16.57 25.42
N GLU A 26 -22.22 -17.60 25.27
CA GLU A 26 -21.70 -18.96 25.03
C GLU A 26 -20.98 -19.06 23.72
N LEU A 27 -21.46 -18.41 22.65
CA LEU A 27 -20.76 -18.35 21.35
C LEU A 27 -19.41 -17.64 21.47
N GLU A 28 -19.33 -16.52 22.21
CA GLU A 28 -18.08 -15.79 22.43
C GLU A 28 -17.05 -16.62 23.23
N ASN A 29 -17.51 -17.46 24.15
CA ASN A 29 -16.66 -18.31 25.01
C ASN A 29 -16.38 -19.70 24.44
N SER A 30 -17.12 -20.14 23.42
CA SER A 30 -17.00 -21.48 22.88
C SER A 30 -15.81 -21.61 21.90
N VAL A 31 -15.28 -22.85 21.80
CA VAL A 31 -14.27 -23.15 20.79
C VAL A 31 -14.94 -23.19 19.42
N MET A 32 -14.49 -22.31 18.54
CA MET A 32 -14.96 -22.26 17.14
C MET A 32 -14.76 -23.61 16.42
N LEU A 33 -15.69 -23.97 15.56
CA LEU A 33 -15.75 -25.28 14.86
C LEU A 33 -16.03 -26.47 15.75
N SER A 34 -16.40 -26.28 17.01
CA SER A 34 -16.89 -27.38 17.81
C SER A 34 -18.35 -27.72 17.45
N PRO A 35 -18.77 -28.99 17.58
CA PRO A 35 -20.19 -29.34 17.44
C PRO A 35 -21.12 -28.52 18.36
N ALA A 36 -20.58 -28.10 19.51
CA ALA A 36 -21.27 -27.24 20.47
C ALA A 36 -21.58 -25.86 19.86
N PHE A 37 -20.63 -25.25 19.14
CA PHE A 37 -20.84 -23.95 18.49
C PHE A 37 -21.95 -23.99 17.45
N ASP A 38 -21.95 -25.01 16.57
CA ASP A 38 -23.01 -25.19 15.57
C ASP A 38 -24.37 -25.50 16.20
N SER A 39 -24.38 -26.20 17.35
CA SER A 39 -25.59 -26.46 18.12
C SER A 39 -26.21 -25.15 18.66
N LEU A 40 -25.39 -24.25 19.21
CA LEU A 40 -25.83 -22.94 19.70
C LEU A 40 -26.44 -22.08 18.59
N VAL A 41 -25.81 -22.07 17.40
CA VAL A 41 -26.36 -21.36 16.24
C VAL A 41 -27.69 -21.98 15.80
N LYS A 42 -27.80 -23.32 15.75
CA LYS A 42 -29.06 -24.01 15.43
C LYS A 42 -30.16 -23.71 16.43
N GLU A 43 -29.85 -23.65 17.72
CA GLU A 43 -30.81 -23.31 18.76
C GLU A 43 -31.44 -21.92 18.54
N SER A 44 -30.66 -20.97 17.96
CA SER A 44 -31.18 -19.65 17.61
C SER A 44 -32.29 -19.68 16.54
N MET A 45 -32.44 -20.77 15.78
CA MET A 45 -33.44 -20.88 14.71
C MET A 45 -34.90 -20.78 15.23
N GLY A 46 -35.09 -21.18 16.47
CA GLY A 46 -36.40 -21.04 17.14
C GLY A 46 -36.70 -19.64 17.67
N LEU A 47 -35.75 -18.70 17.60
CA LEU A 47 -35.95 -17.35 18.06
C LEU A 47 -36.59 -16.43 17.00
N PRO A 48 -37.37 -15.40 17.42
CA PRO A 48 -37.84 -14.36 16.51
C PRO A 48 -36.66 -13.68 15.75
N ASN A 49 -36.90 -13.21 14.53
CA ASN A 49 -35.88 -12.64 13.64
C ASN A 49 -35.01 -11.57 14.29
N PHE A 50 -35.56 -10.76 15.19
CA PHE A 50 -34.79 -9.76 15.94
C PHE A 50 -33.70 -10.39 16.79
N PHE A 51 -34.02 -11.43 17.56
CA PHE A 51 -33.06 -12.09 18.44
C PHE A 51 -32.12 -13.00 17.65
N ARG A 52 -32.66 -13.76 16.70
CA ARG A 52 -31.88 -14.61 15.81
C ARG A 52 -30.81 -13.82 15.03
N SER A 53 -31.14 -12.64 14.51
CA SER A 53 -30.17 -11.81 13.79
C SER A 53 -29.00 -11.36 14.67
N LYS A 54 -29.22 -11.14 15.98
CA LYS A 54 -28.14 -10.83 16.93
C LYS A 54 -27.21 -12.03 17.17
N VAL A 55 -27.77 -13.23 17.36
CA VAL A 55 -26.96 -14.45 17.50
C VAL A 55 -26.11 -14.71 16.26
N LEU A 56 -26.72 -14.58 15.07
CA LEU A 56 -26.00 -14.73 13.81
C LEU A 56 -24.93 -13.65 13.58
N LEU A 57 -25.16 -12.44 14.08
CA LEU A 57 -24.14 -11.38 14.06
C LEU A 57 -22.92 -11.74 14.92
N VAL A 58 -23.15 -12.24 16.14
CA VAL A 58 -22.07 -12.70 17.03
C VAL A 58 -21.33 -13.89 16.41
N ALA A 59 -22.06 -14.89 15.92
CA ALA A 59 -21.47 -16.03 15.24
C ALA A 59 -20.59 -15.60 14.05
N GLY A 60 -21.08 -14.67 13.22
CA GLY A 60 -20.32 -14.11 12.10
C GLY A 60 -19.04 -13.38 12.54
N ARG A 61 -19.10 -12.65 13.65
CA ARG A 61 -17.91 -12.01 14.25
C ARG A 61 -16.88 -13.03 14.72
N CYS A 62 -17.31 -14.05 15.44
CA CYS A 62 -16.41 -15.12 15.91
C CYS A 62 -15.69 -15.79 14.73
N TYR A 63 -16.42 -16.19 13.70
CA TYR A 63 -15.82 -16.82 12.51
C TYR A 63 -14.94 -15.86 11.69
N SER A 64 -15.17 -14.56 11.73
CA SER A 64 -14.38 -13.57 10.98
C SER A 64 -12.95 -13.35 11.50
N THR A 65 -12.60 -13.91 12.67
CA THR A 65 -11.27 -13.77 13.28
C THR A 65 -10.21 -14.66 12.64
N LYS A 66 -10.61 -15.73 11.93
CA LYS A 66 -9.71 -16.68 11.28
C LYS A 66 -9.95 -16.71 9.77
N VAL A 67 -8.88 -16.59 9.00
CA VAL A 67 -8.91 -16.50 7.53
C VAL A 67 -9.63 -17.71 6.89
N GLU A 68 -9.37 -18.91 7.41
CA GLU A 68 -9.96 -20.15 6.89
C GLU A 68 -11.49 -20.22 7.08
N GLN A 69 -12.01 -19.47 8.03
CA GLN A 69 -13.41 -19.53 8.46
C GLN A 69 -14.25 -18.34 7.95
N MET A 70 -13.64 -17.40 7.24
CA MET A 70 -14.32 -16.18 6.77
C MET A 70 -15.49 -16.47 5.82
N GLN A 71 -15.48 -17.58 5.10
CA GLN A 71 -16.62 -17.97 4.25
C GLN A 71 -17.84 -18.33 5.10
N GLN A 72 -17.64 -19.01 6.24
CA GLN A 72 -18.73 -19.30 7.18
C GLN A 72 -19.24 -18.02 7.84
N ALA A 73 -18.35 -17.12 8.22
CA ALA A 73 -18.73 -15.81 8.72
C ALA A 73 -19.64 -15.05 7.72
N ARG A 74 -19.32 -15.11 6.42
CA ARG A 74 -20.13 -14.52 5.37
C ARG A 74 -21.55 -15.10 5.31
N ILE A 75 -21.68 -16.42 5.41
CA ILE A 75 -22.99 -17.08 5.39
C ILE A 75 -23.85 -16.57 6.55
N TYR A 76 -23.29 -16.55 7.77
CA TYR A 76 -24.04 -16.09 8.95
C TYR A 76 -24.38 -14.60 8.87
N LEU A 77 -23.46 -13.75 8.47
CA LEU A 77 -23.73 -12.31 8.37
C LEU A 77 -24.73 -11.98 7.25
N ARG A 78 -24.72 -12.71 6.13
CA ARG A 78 -25.72 -12.53 5.07
C ARG A 78 -27.12 -12.93 5.54
N GLU A 79 -27.23 -14.05 6.23
CA GLU A 79 -28.51 -14.47 6.79
C GLU A 79 -28.98 -13.48 7.86
N ALA A 80 -28.09 -13.05 8.75
CA ALA A 80 -28.38 -11.99 9.69
C ALA A 80 -28.91 -10.72 8.99
N TYR A 81 -28.25 -10.25 7.93
CA TYR A 81 -28.67 -9.07 7.18
C TYR A 81 -30.05 -9.24 6.53
N ARG A 82 -30.35 -10.45 6.03
CA ARG A 82 -31.63 -10.77 5.40
C ARG A 82 -32.81 -10.66 6.37
N ILE A 83 -32.64 -11.17 7.59
CA ILE A 83 -33.72 -11.23 8.60
C ILE A 83 -33.70 -10.06 9.60
N ALA A 84 -32.61 -9.28 9.67
CA ALA A 84 -32.48 -8.21 10.66
C ALA A 84 -33.53 -7.11 10.49
N PRO A 85 -34.21 -6.69 11.57
CA PRO A 85 -34.99 -5.48 11.58
C PRO A 85 -34.08 -4.24 11.53
N ARG A 86 -34.69 -3.04 11.39
CA ARG A 86 -33.95 -1.78 11.22
C ARG A 86 -32.88 -1.56 12.29
N ASP A 87 -33.18 -1.82 13.55
CA ASP A 87 -32.32 -1.56 14.72
C ASP A 87 -31.07 -2.45 14.80
N VAL A 88 -31.00 -3.54 14.04
CA VAL A 88 -29.87 -4.46 14.01
C VAL A 88 -29.18 -4.46 12.64
N LYS A 89 -29.91 -4.05 11.61
CA LYS A 89 -29.48 -4.14 10.22
C LYS A 89 -28.25 -3.29 9.92
N ASN A 90 -28.13 -2.11 10.55
CA ASN A 90 -26.98 -1.23 10.48
C ASN A 90 -25.71 -1.92 11.01
N LEU A 91 -25.77 -2.55 12.18
CA LEU A 91 -24.64 -3.26 12.77
C LEU A 91 -24.20 -4.44 11.92
N VAL A 92 -25.16 -5.21 11.39
CA VAL A 92 -24.85 -6.32 10.49
C VAL A 92 -24.25 -5.84 9.17
N ALA A 93 -24.73 -4.71 8.64
CA ALA A 93 -24.17 -4.10 7.44
C ALA A 93 -22.72 -3.66 7.62
N LEU A 94 -22.39 -3.07 8.76
CA LEU A 94 -21.01 -2.68 9.09
C LEU A 94 -20.08 -3.90 9.17
N GLU A 95 -20.50 -4.96 9.88
CA GLU A 95 -19.69 -6.18 10.02
C GLU A 95 -19.52 -6.91 8.69
N LEU A 96 -20.55 -6.96 7.87
CA LEU A 96 -20.46 -7.59 6.55
C LEU A 96 -19.54 -6.77 5.61
N THR A 97 -19.58 -5.45 5.68
CA THR A 97 -18.66 -4.57 4.94
C THR A 97 -17.21 -4.80 5.38
N ARG A 98 -16.97 -4.91 6.70
CA ARG A 98 -15.65 -5.21 7.25
C ARG A 98 -15.15 -6.58 6.79
N LEU A 99 -16.00 -7.60 6.83
CA LEU A 99 -15.65 -8.95 6.38
C LEU A 99 -15.29 -8.98 4.89
N TYR A 100 -16.04 -8.28 4.05
CA TYR A 100 -15.70 -8.18 2.63
C TYR A 100 -14.33 -7.56 2.39
N GLY A 101 -13.94 -6.56 3.19
CA GLY A 101 -12.58 -5.99 3.15
C GLY A 101 -11.47 -7.02 3.42
N SER A 102 -11.74 -8.01 4.28
CA SER A 102 -10.81 -9.10 4.59
C SER A 102 -10.83 -10.25 3.57
N LEU A 103 -11.96 -10.45 2.87
CA LEU A 103 -12.15 -11.52 1.87
C LEU A 103 -11.67 -11.16 0.46
N ILE A 104 -11.25 -9.93 0.23
CA ILE A 104 -10.90 -9.38 -1.09
C ILE A 104 -9.86 -10.21 -1.87
N LEU A 105 -8.98 -10.91 -1.15
CA LEU A 105 -7.94 -11.77 -1.73
C LEU A 105 -8.49 -13.10 -2.29
N ARG A 106 -9.80 -13.35 -2.13
CA ARG A 106 -10.47 -14.57 -2.58
C ARG A 106 -11.58 -14.21 -3.56
N ASP A 107 -11.30 -14.25 -4.84
CA ASP A 107 -12.07 -13.74 -6.00
C ASP A 107 -13.60 -13.96 -6.02
N SER A 108 -14.11 -15.01 -5.41
CA SER A 108 -15.53 -15.38 -5.55
C SER A 108 -16.55 -14.41 -4.92
N CYS A 109 -16.07 -13.40 -4.16
CA CYS A 109 -16.95 -12.51 -3.39
C CYS A 109 -16.91 -11.05 -3.83
N VAL A 110 -16.00 -10.65 -4.70
CA VAL A 110 -15.73 -9.24 -5.01
C VAL A 110 -16.95 -8.54 -5.64
N GLU A 111 -17.58 -9.17 -6.64
CA GLU A 111 -18.76 -8.57 -7.28
C GLU A 111 -19.97 -8.48 -6.36
N GLU A 112 -20.16 -9.50 -5.52
CA GLU A 112 -21.19 -9.51 -4.50
C GLU A 112 -20.96 -8.37 -3.50
N ALA A 113 -19.73 -8.21 -3.03
CA ALA A 113 -19.35 -7.17 -2.10
C ALA A 113 -19.52 -5.77 -2.70
N ILE A 114 -19.11 -5.54 -3.94
CA ILE A 114 -19.33 -4.28 -4.65
C ILE A 114 -20.83 -3.95 -4.72
N ARG A 115 -21.66 -4.93 -5.14
CA ARG A 115 -23.12 -4.75 -5.22
C ARG A 115 -23.73 -4.48 -3.85
N PHE A 116 -23.25 -5.16 -2.81
CA PHE A 116 -23.73 -4.97 -1.45
C PHE A 116 -23.39 -3.56 -0.96
N ILE A 117 -22.11 -3.19 -0.93
CA ILE A 117 -21.63 -1.90 -0.42
C ILE A 117 -22.29 -0.72 -1.16
N SER A 118 -22.46 -0.83 -2.47
CA SER A 118 -23.12 0.22 -3.27
C SER A 118 -24.62 0.39 -2.96
N ARG A 119 -25.31 -0.66 -2.48
CA ARG A 119 -26.74 -0.64 -2.19
C ARG A 119 -27.10 -0.34 -0.73
N VAL A 120 -26.14 -0.53 0.19
CA VAL A 120 -26.41 -0.36 1.63
C VAL A 120 -26.89 1.04 1.98
N PRO A 121 -26.30 2.16 1.49
CA PRO A 121 -26.73 3.51 1.87
C PRO A 121 -28.20 3.80 1.54
N SER A 122 -28.76 3.16 0.50
CA SER A 122 -30.17 3.33 0.12
C SER A 122 -31.14 2.47 0.93
N LYS A 123 -30.66 1.49 1.71
CA LYS A 123 -31.48 0.47 2.37
C LYS A 123 -31.34 0.44 3.88
N VAL A 124 -30.33 1.11 4.41
CA VAL A 124 -30.00 1.09 5.84
C VAL A 124 -29.95 2.52 6.34
N VAL A 125 -30.59 2.77 7.46
CA VAL A 125 -30.53 4.07 8.14
C VAL A 125 -29.42 3.97 9.19
N PHE A 126 -28.35 4.70 8.98
CA PHE A 126 -27.22 4.81 9.90
C PHE A 126 -27.37 6.03 10.81
N THR A 127 -26.84 5.96 12.03
CA THR A 127 -26.42 7.17 12.75
C THR A 127 -25.23 7.81 12.03
N ARG A 128 -24.92 9.07 12.35
CA ARG A 128 -23.77 9.73 11.72
C ARG A 128 -22.44 9.03 12.01
N GLU A 129 -22.28 8.49 13.23
CA GLU A 129 -21.11 7.69 13.61
C GLU A 129 -21.01 6.38 12.83
N GLU A 130 -22.13 5.70 12.67
CA GLU A 130 -22.21 4.47 11.88
C GLU A 130 -21.97 4.72 10.40
N GLU A 131 -22.46 5.84 9.88
CA GLU A 131 -22.25 6.25 8.50
C GLU A 131 -20.77 6.55 8.23
N ALA A 132 -20.10 7.29 9.12
CA ALA A 132 -18.66 7.54 9.05
C ALA A 132 -17.86 6.22 9.02
N LYS A 133 -18.20 5.30 9.92
CA LYS A 133 -17.58 3.97 9.98
C LYS A 133 -17.86 3.14 8.73
N PHE A 134 -19.07 3.21 8.18
CA PHE A 134 -19.41 2.52 6.93
C PHE A 134 -18.56 3.00 5.76
N TYR A 135 -18.41 4.31 5.57
CA TYR A 135 -17.57 4.86 4.52
C TYR A 135 -16.09 4.52 4.73
N TYR A 136 -15.58 4.55 5.96
CA TYR A 136 -14.22 4.13 6.26
C TYR A 136 -13.97 2.66 5.90
N LEU A 137 -14.87 1.76 6.28
CA LEU A 137 -14.80 0.34 5.94
C LEU A 137 -14.94 0.10 4.42
N GLY A 138 -15.80 0.89 3.77
CA GLY A 138 -15.94 0.90 2.30
C GLY A 138 -14.63 1.32 1.62
N ALA A 139 -13.95 2.34 2.12
CA ALA A 139 -12.64 2.76 1.62
C ALA A 139 -11.58 1.66 1.80
N CYS A 140 -11.56 0.98 2.96
CA CYS A 140 -10.70 -0.18 3.20
C CYS A 140 -10.96 -1.31 2.19
N PHE A 141 -12.22 -1.54 1.84
CA PHE A 141 -12.59 -2.51 0.81
C PHE A 141 -12.12 -2.06 -0.59
N PHE A 142 -12.43 -0.83 -0.99
CA PHE A 142 -12.14 -0.35 -2.35
C PHE A 142 -10.65 -0.09 -2.61
N LYS A 143 -9.80 0.10 -1.60
CA LYS A 143 -8.38 0.41 -1.79
C LYS A 143 -7.63 -0.58 -2.69
N SER A 144 -8.06 -1.84 -2.74
CA SER A 144 -7.44 -2.90 -3.55
C SER A 144 -8.20 -3.20 -4.86
N ILE A 145 -9.32 -2.53 -5.11
CA ILE A 145 -10.20 -2.80 -6.25
C ILE A 145 -10.43 -1.57 -7.12
N ASP A 146 -10.75 -0.44 -6.48
CA ASP A 146 -11.14 0.80 -7.14
C ASP A 146 -10.67 1.99 -6.29
N ILE A 147 -9.50 2.50 -6.62
CA ILE A 147 -8.85 3.54 -5.84
C ILE A 147 -9.65 4.85 -5.83
N ASP A 148 -10.35 5.18 -6.91
CA ASP A 148 -11.17 6.38 -7.00
C ASP A 148 -12.36 6.30 -6.02
N ARG A 149 -13.00 5.12 -5.92
CA ARG A 149 -14.04 4.89 -4.92
C ARG A 149 -13.49 4.88 -3.51
N ALA A 150 -12.27 4.37 -3.31
CA ALA A 150 -11.62 4.40 -2.00
C ALA A 150 -11.39 5.83 -1.53
N PHE A 151 -10.87 6.73 -2.40
CA PHE A 151 -10.69 8.15 -2.07
C PHE A 151 -12.02 8.83 -1.77
N LYS A 152 -13.05 8.65 -2.59
CA LYS A 152 -14.39 9.22 -2.34
C LYS A 152 -14.94 8.76 -0.98
N ALA A 153 -14.80 7.47 -0.67
CA ALA A 153 -15.29 6.93 0.59
C ALA A 153 -14.50 7.44 1.80
N VAL A 154 -13.15 7.52 1.73
CA VAL A 154 -12.36 8.04 2.84
C VAL A 154 -12.59 9.53 3.06
N ASP A 155 -12.82 10.32 2.01
CA ASP A 155 -13.13 11.74 2.13
C ASP A 155 -14.52 11.97 2.76
N GLN A 156 -15.52 11.13 2.45
CA GLN A 156 -16.81 11.14 3.13
C GLN A 156 -16.66 10.77 4.61
N ALA A 157 -15.87 9.73 4.92
CA ALA A 157 -15.60 9.37 6.32
C ALA A 157 -14.91 10.51 7.08
N LEU A 158 -13.89 11.16 6.51
CA LEU A 158 -13.20 12.32 7.09
C LEU A 158 -14.16 13.47 7.38
N SER A 159 -15.03 13.81 6.43
CA SER A 159 -16.02 14.87 6.61
C SER A 159 -16.96 14.59 7.78
N LEU A 160 -17.42 13.35 7.90
CA LEU A 160 -18.31 12.91 8.98
C LEU A 160 -17.60 12.89 10.34
N TYR A 161 -16.39 12.32 10.43
CA TYR A 161 -15.60 12.28 11.66
C TYR A 161 -15.29 13.70 12.19
N ARG A 162 -14.95 14.64 11.29
CA ARG A 162 -14.79 16.06 11.65
C ARG A 162 -16.08 16.66 12.22
N GLY A 163 -17.21 16.42 11.55
CA GLY A 163 -18.52 16.92 12.00
C GLY A 163 -18.96 16.34 13.35
N LEU A 164 -18.46 15.16 13.71
CA LEU A 164 -18.68 14.48 14.98
C LEU A 164 -17.64 14.84 16.05
N SER A 165 -16.58 15.57 15.71
CA SER A 165 -15.40 15.77 16.57
C SER A 165 -14.77 14.45 17.02
N ASP A 166 -14.89 13.39 16.20
CA ASP A 166 -14.27 12.09 16.44
C ASP A 166 -12.81 12.11 15.94
N THR A 167 -11.91 12.57 16.82
CA THR A 167 -10.48 12.68 16.53
C THR A 167 -9.84 11.33 16.22
N GLU A 168 -10.28 10.23 16.85
CA GLU A 168 -9.72 8.89 16.57
C GLU A 168 -10.11 8.42 15.17
N GLY A 169 -11.37 8.57 14.80
CA GLY A 169 -11.84 8.27 13.45
C GLY A 169 -11.16 9.12 12.38
N GLU A 170 -10.93 10.41 12.66
CA GLU A 170 -10.24 11.32 11.75
C GLU A 170 -8.77 10.90 11.52
N ILE A 171 -8.04 10.52 12.59
CA ILE A 171 -6.66 10.00 12.50
C ILE A 171 -6.59 8.74 11.63
N GLU A 172 -7.47 7.78 11.88
CA GLU A 172 -7.51 6.53 11.12
C GLU A 172 -7.86 6.75 9.64
N ALA A 173 -8.76 7.67 9.35
CA ALA A 173 -9.13 8.02 7.98
C ALA A 173 -7.98 8.73 7.23
N TYR A 174 -7.24 9.63 7.88
CA TYR A 174 -6.02 10.20 7.30
C TYR A 174 -4.94 9.14 7.04
N ARG A 175 -4.75 8.20 7.97
CA ARG A 175 -3.82 7.09 7.79
C ARG A 175 -4.19 6.22 6.60
N LEU A 176 -5.48 5.93 6.42
CA LEU A 176 -5.97 5.21 5.25
C LEU A 176 -5.73 6.02 3.97
N LYS A 177 -6.03 7.32 3.97
CA LYS A 177 -5.80 8.21 2.83
C LYS A 177 -4.32 8.26 2.44
N ALA A 178 -3.42 8.36 3.42
CA ALA A 178 -1.97 8.25 3.19
C ALA A 178 -1.59 6.91 2.55
N THR A 179 -2.21 5.81 2.98
CA THR A 179 -1.98 4.48 2.37
C THR A 179 -2.41 4.48 0.90
N LEU A 180 -3.53 5.14 0.54
CA LEU A 180 -4.00 5.25 -0.83
C LEU A 180 -2.99 6.04 -1.69
N TYR A 181 -2.50 7.18 -1.21
CA TYR A 181 -1.46 7.95 -1.89
C TYR A 181 -0.16 7.15 -2.06
N GLY A 182 0.21 6.34 -1.05
CA GLY A 182 1.37 5.45 -1.16
C GLY A 182 1.23 4.39 -2.27
N VAL A 183 0.01 3.84 -2.48
CA VAL A 183 -0.28 2.93 -3.60
C VAL A 183 -0.08 3.64 -4.95
N LEU A 184 -0.39 4.94 -5.02
CA LEU A 184 -0.22 5.76 -6.21
C LEU A 184 1.21 6.29 -6.38
N GLN A 185 2.09 6.06 -5.39
CA GLN A 185 3.44 6.61 -5.32
C GLN A 185 3.45 8.16 -5.25
N GLU A 186 2.38 8.77 -4.79
CA GLU A 186 2.25 10.20 -4.50
C GLU A 186 2.74 10.46 -3.07
N TYR A 187 4.05 10.48 -2.90
CA TYR A 187 4.69 10.46 -1.59
C TYR A 187 4.61 11.81 -0.86
N GLU A 188 4.44 12.94 -1.55
CA GLU A 188 4.21 14.25 -0.94
C GLU A 188 2.84 14.28 -0.24
N GLU A 189 1.79 13.85 -0.95
CA GLU A 189 0.43 13.79 -0.41
C GLU A 189 0.33 12.72 0.68
N GLN A 190 1.08 11.61 0.52
CA GLN A 190 1.20 10.60 1.56
C GLN A 190 1.78 11.20 2.84
N TYR A 191 2.89 11.92 2.74
CA TYR A 191 3.53 12.59 3.87
C TYR A 191 2.60 13.60 4.52
N ALA A 192 1.95 14.46 3.73
CA ALA A 192 1.01 15.47 4.22
C ALA A 192 -0.15 14.83 5.01
N CYS A 193 -0.69 13.70 4.55
CA CYS A 193 -1.74 12.98 5.27
C CYS A 193 -1.23 12.39 6.61
N TYR A 194 -0.02 11.84 6.65
CA TYR A 194 0.57 11.37 7.90
C TYR A 194 0.85 12.53 8.86
N GLU A 195 1.30 13.66 8.37
CA GLU A 195 1.55 14.88 9.18
C GLU A 195 0.26 15.38 9.82
N GLU A 196 -0.86 15.42 9.07
CA GLU A 196 -2.17 15.79 9.63
C GLU A 196 -2.60 14.81 10.74
N ALA A 197 -2.52 13.51 10.47
CA ALA A 197 -2.84 12.49 11.46
C ALA A 197 -1.95 12.62 12.71
N TYR A 198 -0.66 12.87 12.55
CA TYR A 198 0.29 13.10 13.63
C TYR A 198 -0.05 14.36 14.46
N ARG A 199 -0.42 15.46 13.78
CA ARG A 199 -0.81 16.72 14.45
C ARG A 199 -2.04 16.53 15.33
N LEU A 200 -3.05 15.83 14.83
CA LEU A 200 -4.25 15.46 15.58
C LEU A 200 -3.90 14.55 16.78
N LEU A 201 -3.07 13.55 16.54
CA LEU A 201 -2.66 12.59 17.56
C LEU A 201 -1.93 13.25 18.72
N ARG A 202 -0.99 14.19 18.43
CA ARG A 202 -0.25 14.94 19.47
C ARG A 202 -1.15 15.78 20.37
N ARG A 203 -2.27 16.26 19.85
CA ARG A 203 -3.25 17.08 20.59
C ARG A 203 -4.29 16.24 21.33
N SER A 204 -4.35 14.94 21.03
CA SER A 204 -5.33 14.01 21.59
C SER A 204 -4.82 13.33 22.86
N ARG A 205 -5.73 12.59 23.52
CA ARG A 205 -5.39 11.67 24.64
C ARG A 205 -4.58 10.44 24.22
N PHE A 206 -4.38 10.22 22.91
CA PHE A 206 -3.70 9.04 22.33
C PHE A 206 -2.25 9.33 21.96
N ARG A 207 -1.58 10.26 22.66
CA ARG A 207 -0.18 10.68 22.38
C ARG A 207 0.82 9.53 22.35
N ASP A 208 0.57 8.47 23.10
CA ASP A 208 1.38 7.25 23.19
C ASP A 208 1.34 6.41 21.89
N LYS A 209 0.40 6.67 20.98
CA LYS A 209 0.29 5.98 19.67
C LYS A 209 1.06 6.67 18.54
N VAL A 210 1.98 7.59 18.81
CA VAL A 210 2.71 8.37 17.77
C VAL A 210 3.77 7.58 17.00
N LYS A 211 4.36 6.55 17.60
CA LYS A 211 5.49 5.79 17.02
C LYS A 211 5.28 5.28 15.59
N PRO A 212 4.13 4.66 15.24
CA PRO A 212 3.90 4.21 13.86
C PRO A 212 3.92 5.36 12.84
N PHE A 213 3.58 6.59 13.26
CA PHE A 213 3.58 7.75 12.37
C PHE A 213 4.98 8.26 12.07
N TYR A 214 5.90 8.25 13.03
CA TYR A 214 7.31 8.58 12.82
C TYR A 214 7.92 7.70 11.71
N GLU A 215 7.73 6.38 11.82
CA GLU A 215 8.22 5.43 10.82
C GLU A 215 7.62 5.69 9.43
N GLN A 216 6.31 5.94 9.36
CA GLN A 216 5.60 6.17 8.10
C GLN A 216 5.99 7.50 7.45
N MET A 217 6.14 8.57 8.23
CA MET A 217 6.61 9.87 7.77
C MET A 217 8.04 9.79 7.25
N ALA A 218 8.94 9.17 8.01
CA ALA A 218 10.32 8.95 7.60
C ALA A 218 10.41 8.12 6.30
N ALA A 219 9.59 7.07 6.18
CA ALA A 219 9.55 6.24 4.98
C ALA A 219 9.05 7.01 3.75
N SER A 220 8.07 7.91 3.90
CA SER A 220 7.58 8.77 2.82
C SER A 220 8.65 9.77 2.37
N LEU A 221 9.32 10.44 3.33
CA LEU A 221 10.42 11.38 3.06
C LEU A 221 11.60 10.69 2.37
N LYS A 222 11.95 9.47 2.78
CA LYS A 222 12.98 8.69 2.11
C LYS A 222 12.63 8.39 0.65
N LYS A 223 11.36 8.09 0.35
CA LYS A 223 10.90 7.89 -1.03
C LYS A 223 10.95 9.15 -1.88
N LEU A 224 10.84 10.31 -1.25
CA LEU A 224 11.01 11.62 -1.87
C LEU A 224 12.48 12.05 -2.03
N GLY A 225 13.43 11.25 -1.55
CA GLY A 225 14.84 11.61 -1.52
C GLY A 225 15.22 12.62 -0.42
N ARG A 226 14.28 12.99 0.47
CA ARG A 226 14.49 13.92 1.59
C ARG A 226 15.09 13.16 2.79
N HIS A 227 16.29 12.64 2.60
CA HIS A 227 16.93 11.70 3.53
C HIS A 227 17.29 12.32 4.87
N GLU A 228 17.70 13.59 4.90
CA GLU A 228 18.03 14.32 6.14
C GLU A 228 16.81 14.44 7.04
N GLU A 229 15.68 14.84 6.47
CA GLU A 229 14.43 14.95 7.22
C GLU A 229 13.90 13.58 7.67
N ALA A 230 14.08 12.55 6.85
CA ALA A 230 13.75 11.19 7.25
C ALA A 230 14.56 10.72 8.46
N LEU A 231 15.85 11.06 8.53
CA LEU A 231 16.70 10.74 9.68
C LEU A 231 16.19 11.36 10.97
N LEU A 232 15.72 12.63 10.95
CA LEU A 232 15.15 13.26 12.15
C LEU A 232 13.98 12.46 12.73
N TRP A 233 13.10 11.94 11.88
CA TRP A 233 11.98 11.08 12.32
C TRP A 233 12.44 9.71 12.81
N TYR A 234 13.43 9.10 12.16
CA TYR A 234 14.00 7.83 12.62
C TYR A 234 14.71 7.99 13.98
N GLU A 235 15.37 9.10 14.25
CA GLU A 235 15.96 9.39 15.55
C GLU A 235 14.91 9.43 16.66
N GLU A 236 13.74 10.02 16.41
CA GLU A 236 12.63 10.00 17.38
C GLU A 236 12.15 8.57 17.68
N VAL A 237 12.09 7.71 16.66
CA VAL A 237 11.78 6.27 16.85
C VAL A 237 12.84 5.59 17.71
N LEU A 238 14.11 5.85 17.41
CA LEU A 238 15.25 5.22 18.08
C LEU A 238 15.35 5.58 19.55
N LYS A 239 14.99 6.81 19.96
CA LYS A 239 15.02 7.24 21.37
C LYS A 239 14.15 6.36 22.29
N GLU A 240 13.10 5.79 21.73
CA GLU A 240 12.10 5.05 22.50
C GLU A 240 12.25 3.53 22.41
N LEU A 241 13.21 3.02 21.63
CA LEU A 241 13.42 1.60 21.43
C LEU A 241 14.52 1.05 22.35
N PRO A 242 14.38 -0.20 22.87
CA PRO A 242 15.49 -0.91 23.54
C PRO A 242 16.67 -1.08 22.57
N ASP A 243 17.89 -1.05 23.09
CA ASP A 243 19.13 -1.17 22.30
C ASP A 243 19.16 -2.40 21.38
N SER A 244 18.65 -3.53 21.85
CA SER A 244 18.54 -4.77 21.05
C SER A 244 17.61 -4.66 19.84
N SER A 245 16.63 -3.75 19.89
CA SER A 245 15.66 -3.54 18.80
C SER A 245 16.08 -2.43 17.84
N ARG A 246 16.97 -1.52 18.27
CA ARG A 246 17.42 -0.38 17.49
C ARG A 246 18.21 -0.77 16.24
N LEU A 247 18.97 -1.85 16.33
CA LEU A 247 19.91 -2.27 15.29
C LEU A 247 19.33 -3.24 14.26
N GLY A 248 18.12 -3.76 14.48
CA GLY A 248 17.46 -4.66 13.54
C GLY A 248 16.76 -3.90 12.40
N ARG A 249 15.43 -4.00 12.34
CA ARG A 249 14.59 -3.41 11.28
C ARG A 249 14.79 -1.90 11.10
N TYR A 250 14.90 -1.16 12.23
CA TYR A 250 15.09 0.29 12.19
C TYR A 250 16.50 0.69 11.75
N GLY A 251 17.51 -0.08 12.16
CA GLY A 251 18.88 0.11 11.69
C GLY A 251 18.98 0.04 10.16
N ILE A 252 18.24 -0.85 9.51
CA ILE A 252 18.16 -0.92 8.05
C ILE A 252 17.62 0.40 7.46
N GLN A 253 16.51 0.93 8.01
CA GLN A 253 15.89 2.16 7.50
C GLN A 253 16.81 3.37 7.65
N VAL A 254 17.50 3.47 8.79
CA VAL A 254 18.48 4.53 9.06
C VAL A 254 19.69 4.41 8.12
N ALA A 255 20.20 3.18 7.95
CA ALA A 255 21.32 2.92 7.03
C ALA A 255 20.96 3.27 5.58
N GLU A 256 19.76 2.94 5.12
CA GLU A 256 19.28 3.33 3.80
C GLU A 256 19.20 4.85 3.63
N ALA A 257 18.80 5.60 4.66
CA ALA A 257 18.78 7.05 4.62
C ALA A 257 20.21 7.65 4.57
N TYR A 258 21.16 7.11 5.36
CA TYR A 258 22.57 7.50 5.26
C TYR A 258 23.20 7.16 3.90
N SER A 259 22.89 6.00 3.33
CA SER A 259 23.33 5.66 1.96
C SER A 259 22.77 6.62 0.92
N GLY A 260 21.51 7.04 1.06
CA GLY A 260 20.90 8.04 0.19
C GLY A 260 21.57 9.41 0.25
N LEU A 261 22.22 9.75 1.36
CA LEU A 261 23.06 10.96 1.54
C LEU A 261 24.52 10.77 1.11
N GLY A 262 24.91 9.58 0.64
CA GLY A 262 26.28 9.25 0.28
C GLY A 262 27.18 8.83 1.46
N TYR A 263 26.66 8.74 2.68
CA TYR A 263 27.41 8.32 3.86
C TYR A 263 27.45 6.78 3.98
N HIS A 264 27.99 6.11 2.95
CA HIS A 264 27.95 4.66 2.79
C HIS A 264 28.66 3.91 3.92
N GLU A 265 29.82 4.40 4.40
CA GLU A 265 30.54 3.77 5.51
C GLU A 265 29.73 3.77 6.81
N LYS A 266 29.09 4.91 7.13
CA LYS A 266 28.22 5.02 8.30
C LYS A 266 27.01 4.09 8.19
N ALA A 267 26.44 3.95 7.00
CA ALA A 267 25.36 2.99 6.75
C ALA A 267 25.81 1.56 7.03
N ARG A 268 26.99 1.17 6.54
CA ARG A 268 27.56 -0.17 6.76
C ARG A 268 27.92 -0.42 8.24
N GLU A 269 28.40 0.57 8.97
CA GLU A 269 28.64 0.48 10.40
C GLU A 269 27.37 0.12 11.18
N ILE A 270 26.26 0.82 10.89
CA ILE A 270 24.95 0.56 11.51
C ILE A 270 24.48 -0.87 11.16
N LEU A 271 24.59 -1.28 9.89
CA LEU A 271 24.17 -2.61 9.44
C LEU A 271 25.00 -3.73 10.07
N ARG A 272 26.34 -3.54 10.19
CA ARG A 272 27.24 -4.48 10.87
C ARG A 272 26.92 -4.58 12.37
N GLY A 273 26.63 -3.47 13.03
CA GLY A 273 26.15 -3.45 14.42
C GLY A 273 24.87 -4.28 14.59
N GLY A 274 23.95 -4.19 13.62
CA GLY A 274 22.75 -5.03 13.56
C GLY A 274 23.05 -6.53 13.45
N LEU A 275 24.06 -6.90 12.63
CA LEU A 275 24.45 -8.29 12.40
C LEU A 275 25.00 -8.99 13.68
N VAL A 276 25.68 -8.27 14.55
CA VAL A 276 26.26 -8.82 15.79
C VAL A 276 25.16 -9.35 16.71
N ASN A 277 24.03 -8.66 16.79
CA ASN A 277 22.96 -8.94 17.73
C ASN A 277 21.78 -9.75 17.12
N GLU A 278 21.75 -9.93 15.79
CA GLU A 278 20.62 -10.58 15.13
C GLU A 278 20.77 -12.11 15.09
N LYS A 279 19.86 -12.79 15.76
CA LYS A 279 19.81 -14.26 15.83
C LYS A 279 18.87 -14.88 14.79
N ARG A 280 17.94 -14.10 14.23
CA ARG A 280 16.96 -14.60 13.25
C ARG A 280 17.60 -14.68 11.87
N GLY A 281 17.68 -15.88 11.30
CA GLY A 281 18.34 -16.10 10.01
C GLY A 281 17.81 -15.23 8.87
N GLY A 282 16.49 -15.07 8.76
CA GLY A 282 15.90 -14.22 7.72
C GLY A 282 16.30 -12.74 7.83
N MET A 283 16.31 -12.17 9.04
CA MET A 283 16.72 -10.77 9.25
C MET A 283 18.24 -10.60 9.05
N ARG A 284 19.04 -11.58 9.47
CA ARG A 284 20.49 -11.58 9.24
C ARG A 284 20.82 -11.53 7.74
N ASN A 285 20.10 -12.31 6.92
CA ASN A 285 20.26 -12.26 5.47
C ASN A 285 19.90 -10.89 4.89
N VAL A 286 18.81 -10.26 5.37
CA VAL A 286 18.44 -8.90 4.93
C VAL A 286 19.55 -7.90 5.23
N LEU A 287 20.13 -7.95 6.44
CA LEU A 287 21.24 -7.06 6.82
C LEU A 287 22.48 -7.27 5.92
N LEU A 288 22.87 -8.51 5.64
CA LEU A 288 23.97 -8.83 4.74
C LEU A 288 23.71 -8.28 3.33
N THR A 289 22.49 -8.46 2.83
CA THR A 289 22.06 -7.90 1.53
C THR A 289 22.21 -6.37 1.50
N ARG A 290 21.81 -5.67 2.58
CA ARG A 290 21.92 -4.20 2.64
C ARG A 290 23.36 -3.71 2.72
N VAL A 291 24.24 -4.46 3.37
CA VAL A 291 25.69 -4.17 3.33
C VAL A 291 26.22 -4.25 1.88
N ALA A 292 25.84 -5.29 1.15
CA ALA A 292 26.22 -5.44 -0.23
C ALA A 292 25.66 -4.31 -1.13
N GLU A 293 24.40 -3.95 -0.95
CA GLU A 293 23.76 -2.82 -1.67
C GLU A 293 24.51 -1.49 -1.43
N SER A 294 24.96 -1.26 -0.21
CA SER A 294 25.76 -0.05 0.12
C SER A 294 27.08 -0.03 -0.65
N PHE A 295 27.76 -1.17 -0.80
CA PHE A 295 28.97 -1.24 -1.63
C PHE A 295 28.68 -1.02 -3.11
N ILE A 296 27.57 -1.57 -3.63
CA ILE A 296 27.12 -1.33 -5.02
C ILE A 296 26.89 0.17 -5.27
N GLN A 297 26.20 0.85 -4.36
CA GLN A 297 25.90 2.28 -4.47
C GLN A 297 27.19 3.14 -4.45
N GLU A 298 28.19 2.74 -3.70
CA GLU A 298 29.50 3.41 -3.66
C GLU A 298 30.40 3.07 -4.86
N GLY A 299 30.00 2.09 -5.69
CA GLY A 299 30.79 1.66 -6.85
C GLY A 299 31.90 0.64 -6.53
N LEU A 300 31.98 0.14 -5.29
CA LEU A 300 32.98 -0.81 -4.83
C LEU A 300 32.59 -2.26 -5.19
N ARG A 301 32.77 -2.64 -6.46
CA ARG A 301 32.26 -3.91 -7.02
C ARG A 301 32.86 -5.16 -6.37
N ASP A 302 34.18 -5.19 -6.10
CA ASP A 302 34.85 -6.31 -5.44
C ASP A 302 34.27 -6.56 -4.05
N SER A 303 34.14 -5.49 -3.26
CA SER A 303 33.54 -5.56 -1.91
C SER A 303 32.07 -5.97 -1.96
N ALA A 304 31.33 -5.52 -2.98
CA ALA A 304 29.95 -5.90 -3.21
C ALA A 304 29.81 -7.40 -3.52
N LEU A 305 30.68 -7.96 -4.39
CA LEU A 305 30.69 -9.39 -4.70
C LEU A 305 30.96 -10.24 -3.45
N ILE A 306 31.94 -9.87 -2.62
CA ILE A 306 32.24 -10.58 -1.37
C ILE A 306 31.02 -10.54 -0.42
N ALA A 307 30.40 -9.38 -0.28
CA ALA A 307 29.24 -9.22 0.60
C ALA A 307 28.00 -9.96 0.07
N LEU A 308 27.75 -9.92 -1.26
CA LEU A 308 26.66 -10.67 -1.90
C LEU A 308 26.87 -12.17 -1.75
N LYS A 309 28.09 -12.65 -1.99
CA LYS A 309 28.41 -14.07 -1.81
C LYS A 309 28.14 -14.51 -0.37
N SER A 310 28.58 -13.71 0.61
CA SER A 310 28.31 -14.00 2.01
C SER A 310 26.82 -14.06 2.32
N ALA A 311 26.00 -13.19 1.73
CA ALA A 311 24.55 -13.20 1.90
C ALA A 311 23.92 -14.44 1.24
N ILE A 312 24.37 -14.80 0.04
CA ILE A 312 23.90 -15.96 -0.72
C ILE A 312 24.24 -17.26 0.01
N ASP A 313 25.53 -17.47 0.35
CA ASP A 313 26.00 -18.67 1.03
C ASP A 313 25.31 -18.87 2.37
N PHE A 314 25.20 -17.80 3.16
CA PHE A 314 24.48 -17.83 4.43
C PHE A 314 23.04 -18.29 4.27
N TYR A 315 22.31 -17.72 3.30
CA TYR A 315 20.90 -18.08 3.11
C TYR A 315 20.72 -19.48 2.52
N GLU A 316 21.58 -19.91 1.60
CA GLU A 316 21.50 -21.26 1.02
C GLU A 316 21.70 -22.35 2.09
N ILE A 317 22.64 -22.14 3.02
CA ILE A 317 22.84 -23.01 4.18
C ILE A 317 21.61 -22.99 5.08
N TYR A 318 21.16 -21.79 5.46
CA TYR A 318 19.99 -21.59 6.35
C TYR A 318 18.71 -22.20 5.76
N ALA A 319 18.48 -22.01 4.45
CA ALA A 319 17.30 -22.54 3.77
C ALA A 319 17.33 -24.07 3.68
N ARG A 320 18.50 -24.66 3.45
CA ARG A 320 18.69 -26.13 3.44
C ARG A 320 18.42 -26.73 4.80
N GLU A 321 18.98 -26.16 5.86
CA GLU A 321 18.80 -26.65 7.24
C GLU A 321 17.35 -26.56 7.73
N ASN A 322 16.62 -25.54 7.27
CA ASN A 322 15.24 -25.26 7.70
C ASN A 322 14.18 -25.69 6.64
N GLN A 323 14.57 -26.35 5.57
CA GLN A 323 13.71 -26.78 4.45
C GLN A 323 12.86 -25.62 3.87
N LEU A 324 13.46 -24.45 3.75
CA LEU A 324 12.77 -23.25 3.28
C LEU A 324 12.83 -23.15 1.74
N LYS A 325 11.79 -22.56 1.18
CA LYS A 325 11.74 -22.20 -0.25
C LYS A 325 12.62 -20.98 -0.54
N VAL A 326 13.09 -20.86 -1.77
CA VAL A 326 13.90 -19.70 -2.20
C VAL A 326 12.99 -18.46 -2.32
N PRO A 327 13.14 -17.44 -1.47
CA PRO A 327 12.33 -16.23 -1.54
C PRO A 327 12.81 -15.29 -2.66
N GLY A 328 11.94 -14.38 -3.08
CA GLY A 328 12.25 -13.40 -4.12
C GLY A 328 13.47 -12.54 -3.83
N VAL A 329 13.77 -12.24 -2.55
CA VAL A 329 14.96 -11.49 -2.16
C VAL A 329 16.28 -12.19 -2.56
N MET A 330 16.29 -13.51 -2.58
CA MET A 330 17.47 -14.26 -3.00
C MET A 330 17.70 -14.17 -4.51
N PHE A 331 16.65 -14.24 -5.31
CA PHE A 331 16.78 -14.00 -6.76
C PHE A 331 17.32 -12.60 -7.06
N MET A 332 16.96 -11.60 -6.25
CA MET A 332 17.52 -10.26 -6.37
C MET A 332 19.01 -10.20 -5.99
N ASN A 333 19.47 -11.00 -5.02
CA ASN A 333 20.90 -11.10 -4.71
C ASN A 333 21.68 -11.80 -5.82
N TYR A 334 21.13 -12.86 -6.39
CA TYR A 334 21.72 -13.53 -7.57
C TYR A 334 21.83 -12.57 -8.76
N LEU A 335 20.76 -11.80 -9.04
CA LEU A 335 20.77 -10.79 -10.10
C LEU A 335 21.85 -9.73 -9.87
N ARG A 336 21.97 -9.21 -8.65
CA ARG A 336 23.01 -8.23 -8.31
C ARG A 336 24.41 -8.79 -8.44
N TYR A 337 24.60 -10.04 -8.03
CA TYR A 337 25.90 -10.73 -8.17
C TYR A 337 26.31 -10.85 -9.64
N GLY A 338 25.42 -11.36 -10.48
CA GLY A 338 25.67 -11.45 -11.93
C GLY A 338 25.91 -10.08 -12.58
N ARG A 339 25.19 -9.04 -12.16
CA ARG A 339 25.39 -7.68 -12.64
C ARG A 339 26.78 -7.12 -12.24
N CYS A 340 27.20 -7.34 -11.00
CA CYS A 340 28.54 -6.92 -10.57
C CYS A 340 29.64 -7.60 -11.39
N LEU A 341 29.56 -8.91 -11.67
CA LEU A 341 30.50 -9.62 -12.53
C LEU A 341 30.52 -8.99 -13.93
N TRP A 342 29.37 -8.74 -14.53
CA TRP A 342 29.28 -8.12 -15.87
C TRP A 342 29.93 -6.73 -15.91
N GLU A 343 29.65 -5.89 -14.93
CA GLU A 343 30.20 -4.53 -14.81
C GLU A 343 31.70 -4.52 -14.54
N MET A 344 32.28 -5.61 -14.03
CA MET A 344 33.72 -5.81 -13.85
C MET A 344 34.39 -6.37 -15.10
N GLY A 345 33.61 -6.72 -16.13
CA GLY A 345 34.14 -7.29 -17.38
C GLY A 345 34.19 -8.81 -17.42
N GLU A 346 33.81 -9.49 -16.34
CA GLU A 346 33.75 -10.96 -16.23
C GLU A 346 32.45 -11.50 -16.88
N LYS A 347 32.29 -11.21 -18.19
CA LYS A 347 31.05 -11.43 -18.94
C LYS A 347 30.62 -12.90 -18.97
N ASP A 348 31.58 -13.79 -19.31
CA ASP A 348 31.30 -15.23 -19.42
C ASP A 348 30.91 -15.83 -18.07
N GLU A 349 31.55 -15.40 -16.98
CA GLU A 349 31.23 -15.83 -15.63
C GLU A 349 29.84 -15.31 -15.20
N ALA A 350 29.50 -14.05 -15.53
CA ALA A 350 28.19 -13.46 -15.26
C ALA A 350 27.07 -14.26 -15.93
N VAL A 351 27.24 -14.61 -17.22
CA VAL A 351 26.26 -15.39 -17.98
C VAL A 351 26.15 -16.79 -17.41
N ALA A 352 27.25 -17.51 -17.22
CA ALA A 352 27.25 -18.87 -16.67
C ALA A 352 26.59 -18.91 -15.28
N TYR A 353 26.85 -17.91 -14.42
CA TYR A 353 26.23 -17.81 -13.09
C TYR A 353 24.72 -17.61 -13.18
N LEU A 354 24.25 -16.64 -13.97
CA LEU A 354 22.82 -16.34 -14.08
C LEU A 354 22.06 -17.47 -14.78
N GLU A 355 22.66 -18.18 -15.75
CA GLU A 355 22.08 -19.37 -16.34
C GLU A 355 21.83 -20.45 -15.28
N GLY A 356 22.84 -20.77 -14.46
CA GLY A 356 22.69 -21.72 -13.35
C GLY A 356 21.56 -21.36 -12.40
N ILE A 357 21.39 -20.07 -12.09
CA ILE A 357 20.34 -19.56 -11.23
C ILE A 357 18.95 -19.59 -11.90
N SER A 358 18.88 -19.38 -13.19
CA SER A 358 17.63 -19.31 -13.95
C SER A 358 16.80 -20.61 -13.90
N TYR A 359 17.42 -21.73 -13.59
CA TYR A 359 16.76 -23.04 -13.41
C TYR A 359 16.32 -23.32 -11.98
N LYS A 360 16.66 -22.45 -11.00
CA LYS A 360 16.15 -22.62 -9.63
C LYS A 360 14.63 -22.41 -9.59
N LYS A 361 13.92 -23.29 -8.90
CA LYS A 361 12.45 -23.27 -8.84
C LYS A 361 11.96 -22.09 -7.98
N ALA A 362 11.19 -21.20 -8.60
CA ALA A 362 10.47 -20.11 -7.92
C ALA A 362 9.04 -20.57 -7.58
N GLU A 363 8.72 -20.65 -6.30
CA GLU A 363 7.45 -21.26 -5.83
C GLU A 363 6.45 -20.22 -5.31
N SER A 364 6.86 -18.96 -5.12
CA SER A 364 5.95 -17.87 -4.74
C SER A 364 5.84 -16.85 -5.87
N PRO A 365 4.74 -16.10 -5.93
CA PRO A 365 4.60 -15.03 -6.93
C PRO A 365 5.74 -14.01 -6.88
N GLU A 366 6.21 -13.65 -5.69
CA GLU A 366 7.33 -12.72 -5.52
C GLU A 366 8.65 -13.32 -6.06
N SER A 367 8.87 -14.61 -5.84
CA SER A 367 10.06 -15.30 -6.35
C SER A 367 9.98 -15.50 -7.87
N GLN A 368 8.79 -15.74 -8.44
CA GLN A 368 8.59 -15.82 -9.89
C GLN A 368 8.87 -14.48 -10.58
N LEU A 369 8.35 -13.38 -10.03
CA LEU A 369 8.64 -12.04 -10.55
C LEU A 369 10.14 -11.72 -10.47
N ALA A 370 10.80 -12.09 -9.38
CA ALA A 370 12.24 -11.88 -9.21
C ALA A 370 13.06 -12.77 -10.15
N GLN A 371 12.62 -14.03 -10.39
CA GLN A 371 13.23 -14.92 -11.39
C GLN A 371 13.06 -14.37 -12.81
N ALA A 372 11.89 -13.83 -13.15
CA ALA A 372 11.69 -13.19 -14.45
C ALA A 372 12.67 -12.03 -14.70
N ARG A 373 13.01 -11.25 -13.66
CA ARG A 373 14.05 -10.20 -13.76
C ARG A 373 15.46 -10.75 -13.96
N VAL A 374 15.78 -11.92 -13.39
CA VAL A 374 17.07 -12.60 -13.67
C VAL A 374 17.12 -13.03 -15.13
N LEU A 375 16.04 -13.59 -15.65
CA LEU A 375 15.93 -13.98 -17.06
C LEU A 375 15.98 -12.77 -18.01
N GLU A 376 15.37 -11.65 -17.63
CA GLU A 376 15.44 -10.39 -18.38
C GLU A 376 16.90 -9.89 -18.50
N LEU A 377 17.63 -9.81 -17.38
CA LEU A 377 19.03 -9.43 -17.39
C LEU A 377 19.90 -10.41 -18.21
N LEU A 378 19.63 -11.70 -18.09
CA LEU A 378 20.33 -12.72 -18.86
C LEU A 378 20.08 -12.58 -20.37
N SER A 379 18.84 -12.21 -20.77
CA SER A 379 18.53 -11.94 -22.18
C SER A 379 19.30 -10.71 -22.70
N GLU A 380 19.39 -9.62 -21.93
CA GLU A 380 20.19 -8.44 -22.27
C GLU A 380 21.68 -8.82 -22.50
N TYR A 381 22.23 -9.69 -21.64
CA TYR A 381 23.62 -10.14 -21.76
C TYR A 381 23.88 -11.01 -23.01
N HIS A 382 22.91 -11.89 -23.34
CA HIS A 382 23.00 -12.67 -24.57
C HIS A 382 22.87 -11.80 -25.83
N GLU A 383 22.08 -10.75 -25.78
CA GLU A 383 21.95 -9.76 -26.85
C GLU A 383 23.28 -9.01 -27.05
N ASP A 384 23.90 -8.52 -25.96
CA ASP A 384 25.21 -7.85 -25.99
C ASP A 384 26.33 -8.76 -26.50
N MET A 385 26.21 -10.06 -26.28
CA MET A 385 27.16 -11.08 -26.79
C MET A 385 26.77 -11.60 -28.19
N GLU A 386 25.77 -11.02 -28.84
CA GLU A 386 25.26 -11.41 -30.17
C GLU A 386 24.77 -12.88 -30.24
N ASN A 387 24.47 -13.51 -29.10
CA ASN A 387 24.01 -14.90 -29.04
C ASN A 387 22.48 -14.97 -29.20
N ARG A 388 21.99 -14.84 -30.42
CA ARG A 388 20.57 -14.79 -30.78
C ARG A 388 19.78 -16.02 -30.34
N GLN A 389 20.36 -17.21 -30.41
CA GLN A 389 19.68 -18.45 -29.99
C GLN A 389 19.38 -18.41 -28.49
N ALA A 390 20.39 -18.19 -27.66
CA ALA A 390 20.25 -18.14 -26.22
C ALA A 390 19.32 -16.96 -25.78
N PHE A 391 19.40 -15.82 -26.45
CA PHE A 391 18.49 -14.71 -26.27
C PHE A 391 17.03 -15.13 -26.41
N CYS A 392 16.65 -15.80 -27.51
CA CYS A 392 15.28 -16.27 -27.74
C CYS A 392 14.85 -17.31 -26.69
N ASP A 393 15.71 -18.27 -26.37
CA ASP A 393 15.42 -19.32 -25.39
C ASP A 393 15.18 -18.75 -23.98
N VAL A 394 15.96 -17.75 -23.58
CA VAL A 394 15.79 -17.06 -22.29
C VAL A 394 14.49 -16.26 -22.25
N LEU A 395 14.13 -15.56 -23.34
CA LEU A 395 12.86 -14.83 -23.43
C LEU A 395 11.65 -15.77 -23.32
N HIS A 396 11.65 -16.93 -24.00
CA HIS A 396 10.59 -17.91 -23.84
C HIS A 396 10.44 -18.43 -22.41
N ARG A 397 11.55 -18.66 -21.73
CA ARG A 397 11.54 -19.07 -20.31
C ARG A 397 11.01 -17.96 -19.41
N ARG A 398 11.39 -16.70 -19.65
CA ARG A 398 10.86 -15.54 -18.92
C ARG A 398 9.34 -15.45 -19.07
N ASP A 399 8.83 -15.58 -20.29
CA ASP A 399 7.41 -15.48 -20.58
C ASP A 399 6.62 -16.61 -19.91
N SER A 400 7.15 -17.83 -19.90
CA SER A 400 6.55 -18.97 -19.16
C SER A 400 6.49 -18.72 -17.64
N VAL A 401 7.53 -18.09 -17.06
CA VAL A 401 7.52 -17.72 -15.63
C VAL A 401 6.50 -16.61 -15.35
N LEU A 402 6.36 -15.64 -16.25
CA LEU A 402 5.36 -14.57 -16.13
C LEU A 402 3.93 -15.08 -16.29
N GLU A 403 3.67 -16.05 -17.15
CA GLU A 403 2.37 -16.71 -17.27
C GLU A 403 1.99 -17.42 -15.96
N LEU A 404 2.93 -18.13 -15.33
CA LEU A 404 2.72 -18.72 -14.00
C LEU A 404 2.42 -17.65 -12.95
N TYR A 405 3.19 -16.57 -12.95
CA TYR A 405 2.94 -15.43 -12.06
C TYR A 405 1.55 -14.83 -12.28
N ASP A 406 1.13 -14.65 -13.52
CA ASP A 406 -0.17 -14.11 -13.87
C ASP A 406 -1.32 -15.02 -13.45
N SER A 407 -1.14 -16.36 -13.51
CA SER A 407 -2.13 -17.32 -13.04
C SER A 407 -2.41 -17.25 -11.53
N PHE A 408 -1.43 -16.83 -10.73
CA PHE A 408 -1.63 -16.58 -9.30
C PHE A 408 -2.41 -15.29 -9.02
N TYR A 409 -2.28 -14.31 -9.90
CA TYR A 409 -2.93 -13.00 -9.80
C TYR A 409 -4.02 -12.86 -10.87
N ASP A 410 -4.87 -13.85 -11.05
CA ASP A 410 -6.06 -13.77 -11.94
C ASP A 410 -7.06 -12.66 -11.52
N ASN A 411 -6.61 -11.77 -10.66
CA ASN A 411 -7.16 -10.46 -10.34
C ASN A 411 -6.70 -9.41 -11.37
N GLY A 412 -6.98 -9.66 -12.65
CA GLY A 412 -6.75 -8.69 -13.73
C GLY A 412 -7.33 -7.30 -13.44
N ARG A 413 -8.26 -7.19 -12.48
CA ARG A 413 -8.87 -5.93 -12.04
C ARG A 413 -7.89 -5.02 -11.30
N TYR A 414 -7.09 -5.52 -10.35
CA TYR A 414 -6.12 -4.67 -9.63
C TYR A 414 -5.05 -4.11 -10.57
N ARG A 415 -4.52 -4.96 -11.49
CA ARG A 415 -3.58 -4.51 -12.53
C ARG A 415 -4.23 -3.53 -13.51
N GLN A 416 -5.49 -3.77 -13.92
CA GLN A 416 -6.22 -2.85 -14.79
C GLN A 416 -6.46 -1.51 -14.11
N VAL A 417 -6.76 -1.49 -12.82
CA VAL A 417 -6.93 -0.27 -12.03
C VAL A 417 -5.60 0.49 -11.91
N LEU A 418 -4.51 -0.18 -11.56
CA LEU A 418 -3.18 0.43 -11.51
C LEU A 418 -2.72 0.92 -12.89
N LYS A 419 -2.96 0.15 -13.97
CA LYS A 419 -2.62 0.53 -15.33
C LYS A 419 -3.46 1.74 -15.79
N LYS A 420 -4.76 1.71 -15.52
CA LYS A 420 -5.67 2.83 -15.81
C LYS A 420 -5.27 4.09 -15.05
N TYR A 421 -4.91 3.95 -13.77
CA TYR A 421 -4.47 5.07 -12.95
C TYR A 421 -3.12 5.64 -13.41
N LYS A 422 -2.12 4.77 -13.67
CA LYS A 422 -0.84 5.21 -14.25
C LYS A 422 -1.02 5.94 -15.58
N ASN A 423 -1.93 5.45 -16.43
CA ASN A 423 -2.26 6.12 -17.67
C ASN A 423 -2.97 7.47 -17.44
N GLN A 424 -3.88 7.56 -16.47
CA GLN A 424 -4.54 8.82 -16.11
C GLN A 424 -3.56 9.82 -15.49
N LYS A 425 -2.63 9.36 -14.63
CA LYS A 425 -1.56 10.22 -14.10
C LYS A 425 -0.68 10.74 -15.23
N PHE A 426 -0.22 9.85 -16.11
CA PHE A 426 0.59 10.22 -17.28
C PHE A 426 -0.13 11.22 -18.20
N LEU A 427 -1.44 11.03 -18.44
CA LEU A 427 -2.24 11.99 -19.20
C LEU A 427 -2.35 13.35 -18.50
N ARG A 428 -2.53 13.39 -17.17
CA ARG A 428 -2.53 14.64 -16.39
C ARG A 428 -1.17 15.34 -16.45
N GLU A 429 -0.07 14.60 -16.33
CA GLU A 429 1.29 15.15 -16.46
C GLU A 429 1.52 15.73 -17.85
N ILE A 430 1.05 15.06 -18.92
CA ILE A 430 1.07 15.62 -20.29
C ILE A 430 0.21 16.87 -20.39
N GLU A 431 -1.00 16.88 -19.84
CA GLU A 431 -1.87 18.05 -19.84
C GLU A 431 -1.27 19.23 -19.06
N GLU A 432 -0.60 18.97 -17.94
CA GLU A 432 0.13 20.01 -17.19
C GLU A 432 1.34 20.53 -17.93
N MET A 433 2.12 19.63 -18.58
CA MET A 433 3.24 20.05 -19.43
C MET A 433 2.74 20.87 -20.61
N ASN A 434 1.66 20.46 -21.28
CA ASN A 434 1.06 21.21 -22.37
C ASN A 434 0.58 22.59 -21.92
N ARG A 435 -0.09 22.70 -20.75
CA ARG A 435 -0.49 24.00 -20.19
C ARG A 435 0.70 24.89 -19.87
N LYS A 436 1.79 24.32 -19.33
CA LYS A 436 3.04 25.08 -19.08
C LYS A 436 3.66 25.56 -20.40
N GLN A 437 3.65 24.71 -21.41
CA GLN A 437 4.17 25.04 -22.74
C GLN A 437 3.29 26.08 -23.45
N GLU A 438 1.97 25.99 -23.33
CA GLU A 438 1.03 27.00 -23.83
C GLU A 438 1.24 28.36 -23.12
N SER A 439 1.40 28.34 -21.80
CA SER A 439 1.69 29.57 -21.04
C SER A 439 3.03 30.19 -21.45
N ALA A 440 4.09 29.37 -21.64
CA ALA A 440 5.37 29.84 -22.12
C ALA A 440 5.28 30.41 -23.54
N ASN A 441 4.50 29.79 -24.44
CA ASN A 441 4.25 30.31 -25.78
C ASN A 441 3.48 31.66 -25.74
N TRP A 442 2.50 31.81 -24.85
CA TRP A 442 1.82 33.07 -24.64
C TRP A 442 2.76 34.19 -24.15
N TRP A 443 3.71 33.89 -23.27
CA TRP A 443 4.74 34.84 -22.83
C TRP A 443 5.66 35.25 -23.98
N LEU A 444 6.03 34.31 -24.86
CA LEU A 444 6.81 34.60 -26.06
C LEU A 444 6.04 35.50 -27.02
N VAL A 445 4.76 35.23 -27.27
CA VAL A 445 3.89 36.06 -28.10
C VAL A 445 3.78 37.48 -27.50
N LEU A 446 3.58 37.59 -26.22
CA LEU A 446 3.50 38.87 -25.50
C LEU A 446 4.80 39.68 -25.60
N ALA A 447 5.95 39.04 -25.44
CA ALA A 447 7.26 39.62 -25.58
C ALA A 447 7.47 40.12 -27.03
N LEU A 448 7.03 39.33 -28.02
CA LEU A 448 7.11 39.70 -29.45
C LEU A 448 6.23 40.93 -29.76
N LEU A 449 5.02 40.99 -29.21
CA LEU A 449 4.13 42.14 -29.34
C LEU A 449 4.72 43.39 -28.71
N VAL A 450 5.34 43.27 -27.54
CA VAL A 450 6.02 44.40 -26.85
C VAL A 450 7.20 44.88 -27.70
N THR A 451 8.03 43.96 -28.22
CA THR A 451 9.17 44.35 -29.07
C THR A 451 8.73 45.02 -30.36
N VAL A 452 7.69 44.53 -31.02
CA VAL A 452 7.08 45.16 -32.21
C VAL A 452 6.53 46.54 -31.87
N GLY A 453 5.84 46.67 -30.73
CA GLY A 453 5.33 47.97 -30.25
C GLY A 453 6.45 48.99 -30.00
N LEU A 454 7.56 48.54 -29.43
CA LEU A 454 8.75 49.43 -29.24
C LEU A 454 9.38 49.86 -30.57
N ILE A 455 9.48 48.93 -31.53
CA ILE A 455 10.01 49.26 -32.86
C ILE A 455 9.10 50.25 -33.57
N VAL A 456 7.78 50.07 -33.53
CA VAL A 456 6.80 50.95 -34.15
C VAL A 456 6.87 52.36 -33.49
N SER A 457 6.94 52.42 -32.17
CA SER A 457 7.07 53.68 -31.43
C SER A 457 8.38 54.40 -31.74
N ALA A 458 9.50 53.68 -31.89
CA ALA A 458 10.76 54.25 -32.35
C ALA A 458 10.69 54.79 -33.77
N LEU A 459 10.03 54.11 -34.70
CA LEU A 459 9.81 54.55 -36.07
C LEU A 459 8.90 55.79 -36.12
N ILE A 460 7.85 55.82 -35.32
CA ILE A 460 6.99 57.04 -35.21
C ILE A 460 7.81 58.19 -34.64
N TYR A 461 8.61 57.97 -33.61
CA TYR A 461 9.45 59.02 -33.05
C TYR A 461 10.46 59.56 -34.05
N THR A 462 11.15 58.73 -34.80
CA THR A 462 12.09 59.14 -35.88
C THR A 462 11.37 59.89 -36.99
N TRP A 463 10.18 59.42 -37.40
CA TRP A 463 9.37 60.08 -38.41
C TRP A 463 8.91 61.51 -37.98
N VAL A 464 8.43 61.62 -36.73
CA VAL A 464 8.03 62.93 -36.14
C VAL A 464 9.23 63.85 -36.01
N SER A 465 10.38 63.35 -35.55
CA SER A 465 11.60 64.16 -35.43
C SER A 465 12.10 64.65 -36.79
N TRP A 466 12.04 63.78 -37.81
CA TRP A 466 12.39 64.15 -39.19
C TRP A 466 11.43 65.15 -39.77
N GLY A 467 10.16 65.10 -39.45
CA GLY A 467 9.14 66.07 -39.80
C GLY A 467 9.42 67.47 -39.24
N LYS A 468 9.80 67.49 -37.95
CA LYS A 468 10.20 68.75 -37.27
C LYS A 468 11.47 69.35 -37.86
N GLU A 469 12.43 68.55 -38.22
CA GLU A 469 13.69 68.96 -38.84
C GLU A 469 13.48 69.51 -40.27
N ARG A 470 12.58 68.89 -41.03
CA ARG A 470 12.12 69.41 -42.33
C ARG A 470 11.40 70.76 -42.24
N GLU A 471 10.55 70.94 -41.23
CA GLU A 471 9.88 72.25 -40.99
C GLU A 471 10.87 73.33 -40.53
N TYR A 472 11.85 72.96 -39.69
CA TYR A 472 12.90 73.87 -39.27
C TYR A 472 13.78 74.32 -40.47
N ASN A 473 14.15 73.40 -41.36
CA ASN A 473 14.94 73.69 -42.58
C ASN A 473 14.13 74.38 -43.65
N LYS A 474 12.81 74.41 -43.64
CA LYS A 474 11.97 75.21 -44.53
C LYS A 474 11.78 76.71 -44.01
N ARG A 475 12.04 76.93 -42.72
CA ARG A 475 11.93 78.25 -42.11
C ARG A 475 13.28 79.08 -42.07
N LYS A 476 14.36 78.33 -42.42
CA LYS A 476 15.64 79.01 -42.77
C LYS A 476 15.70 79.26 -44.28
#